data_1053ac7154467d91c75d6862572317ae
#
_entry.id   1053ac7154467d91c75d6862572317ae
#
_cell.length_a   1.000
_cell.length_b   1.000
_cell.length_c   1.000
_cell.angle_alpha   90.00
_cell.angle_beta   90.00
_cell.angle_gamma   90.00
#
_symmetry.space_group_name_H-M   'P 1'
#
loop_
_entity.id
_entity.type
_entity.pdbx_description
1 polymer ?
#
loop_
_entity_poly.entity_id
_entity_poly.type
_entity_poly.pdbx_seq_one_letter_code
_entity_poly.pdbx_strand_id
1 'polypeptide(L)'
;MNADQFRKAGYRVIDWLADYRDTVAQRPVMAKSAPGEIKAMLPASPPGEPESFDAILADLDRIVLPGITTWQHPRFFGYFPSNALLSSVLGDYVSSGLGVIGLAWQSSPARTCDRP
;
A
#
# COMPACT_ATOMS: atom_id res chain seq x y z
N MET A 1 3.04 14.11 -13.21
CA MET A 1 2.02 14.46 -12.18
C MET A 1 2.39 15.78 -11.54
N ASN A 2 1.50 16.77 -11.53
CA ASN A 2 1.70 18.05 -10.83
C ASN A 2 1.17 17.98 -9.38
N ALA A 3 1.38 19.06 -8.59
CA ALA A 3 1.00 19.07 -7.16
C ALA A 3 -0.52 18.89 -6.93
N ASP A 4 -1.36 19.43 -7.80
CA ASP A 4 -2.81 19.28 -7.65
C ASP A 4 -3.29 17.87 -8.01
N GLN A 5 -2.70 17.27 -9.03
CA GLN A 5 -2.95 15.87 -9.39
C GLN A 5 -2.47 14.93 -8.28
N PHE A 6 -1.28 15.21 -7.71
CA PHE A 6 -0.75 14.44 -6.57
C PHE A 6 -1.67 14.53 -5.36
N ARG A 7 -2.14 15.72 -5.01
CA ARG A 7 -3.06 15.93 -3.88
C ARG A 7 -4.37 15.15 -4.06
N LYS A 8 -4.98 15.24 -5.24
CA LYS A 8 -6.22 14.51 -5.56
C LYS A 8 -6.01 12.99 -5.49
N ALA A 9 -4.94 12.49 -6.08
CA ALA A 9 -4.59 11.08 -6.03
C ALA A 9 -4.32 10.60 -4.59
N GLY A 10 -3.60 11.40 -3.79
CA GLY A 10 -3.32 11.09 -2.39
C GLY A 10 -4.58 10.96 -1.54
N TYR A 11 -5.54 11.87 -1.69
CA TYR A 11 -6.83 11.75 -0.99
C TYR A 11 -7.56 10.45 -1.36
N ARG A 12 -7.57 10.09 -2.65
CA ARG A 12 -8.18 8.84 -3.12
C ARG A 12 -7.51 7.60 -2.52
N VAL A 13 -6.19 7.61 -2.37
CA VAL A 13 -5.46 6.50 -1.72
C VAL A 13 -5.81 6.42 -0.24
N ILE A 14 -5.90 7.56 0.45
CA ILE A 14 -6.25 7.61 1.87
C ILE A 14 -7.68 7.07 2.08
N ASP A 15 -8.64 7.52 1.27
CA ASP A 15 -10.03 7.04 1.33
C ASP A 15 -10.09 5.53 1.07
N TRP A 16 -9.42 5.05 0.04
CA TRP A 16 -9.35 3.63 -0.28
C TRP A 16 -8.75 2.79 0.86
N LEU A 17 -7.67 3.27 1.50
CA LEU A 17 -7.05 2.58 2.64
C LEU A 17 -7.97 2.58 3.87
N ALA A 18 -8.68 3.66 4.13
CA ALA A 18 -9.65 3.74 5.21
C ALA A 18 -10.78 2.71 5.00
N ASP A 19 -11.38 2.69 3.81
CA ASP A 19 -12.43 1.73 3.44
C ASP A 19 -11.93 0.29 3.49
N TYR A 20 -10.70 0.03 3.05
CA TYR A 20 -10.07 -1.27 3.18
C TYR A 20 -9.99 -1.70 4.65
N ARG A 21 -9.54 -0.83 5.54
CA ARG A 21 -9.40 -1.11 6.98
C ARG A 21 -10.75 -1.35 7.65
N ASP A 22 -11.75 -0.57 7.31
CA ASP A 22 -13.11 -0.72 7.87
C ASP A 22 -13.76 -2.04 7.44
N THR A 23 -13.43 -2.52 6.25
CA THR A 23 -14.00 -3.76 5.69
C THR A 23 -13.12 -4.99 5.85
N VAL A 24 -11.93 -4.88 6.46
CA VAL A 24 -10.93 -5.96 6.55
C VAL A 24 -11.49 -7.25 7.17
N ALA A 25 -12.32 -7.13 8.22
CA ALA A 25 -12.92 -8.27 8.90
C ALA A 25 -13.97 -9.03 8.06
N GLN A 26 -14.44 -8.44 6.98
CA GLN A 26 -15.45 -9.04 6.07
C GLN A 26 -14.78 -9.72 4.87
N ARG A 27 -13.47 -9.52 4.69
CA ARG A 27 -12.70 -10.09 3.58
C ARG A 27 -12.29 -11.54 3.88
N PRO A 28 -11.97 -12.35 2.87
CA PRO A 28 -11.37 -13.65 3.12
C PRO A 28 -9.98 -13.50 3.76
N VAL A 29 -9.63 -14.37 4.70
CA VAL A 29 -8.30 -14.40 5.33
C VAL A 29 -7.23 -14.78 4.31
N MET A 30 -7.48 -15.87 3.57
CA MET A 30 -6.55 -16.39 2.56
C MET A 30 -7.01 -16.01 1.16
N ALA A 31 -6.06 -15.72 0.29
CA ALA A 31 -6.33 -15.59 -1.13
C ALA A 31 -6.98 -16.89 -1.66
N LYS A 32 -8.01 -16.75 -2.49
CA LYS A 32 -8.73 -17.89 -3.11
C LYS A 32 -8.27 -18.13 -4.54
N SER A 33 -7.31 -17.36 -5.04
CA SER A 33 -6.82 -17.44 -6.40
C SER A 33 -5.98 -18.71 -6.62
N ALA A 34 -6.20 -19.39 -7.73
CA ALA A 34 -5.38 -20.51 -8.17
C ALA A 34 -3.99 -20.03 -8.67
N PRO A 35 -2.96 -20.89 -8.64
CA PRO A 35 -1.66 -20.55 -9.20
C PRO A 35 -1.77 -20.10 -10.66
N GLY A 36 -1.22 -18.92 -10.97
CA GLY A 36 -1.25 -18.33 -12.32
C GLY A 36 -2.45 -17.43 -12.62
N GLU A 37 -3.52 -17.51 -11.85
CA GLU A 37 -4.74 -16.72 -12.08
C GLU A 37 -4.48 -15.22 -12.03
N ILE A 38 -3.82 -14.73 -10.98
CA ILE A 38 -3.47 -13.30 -10.86
C ILE A 38 -2.53 -12.87 -12.00
N LYS A 39 -1.56 -13.72 -12.36
CA LYS A 39 -0.67 -13.44 -13.49
C LYS A 39 -1.45 -13.30 -14.81
N ALA A 40 -2.47 -14.10 -15.02
CA ALA A 40 -3.31 -14.03 -16.22
C ALA A 40 -4.17 -12.77 -16.30
N MET A 41 -4.40 -12.09 -15.17
CA MET A 41 -5.14 -10.81 -15.12
C MET A 41 -4.24 -9.60 -15.44
N LEU A 42 -2.93 -9.79 -15.40
CA LEU A 42 -1.97 -8.74 -15.74
C LEU A 42 -1.76 -8.67 -17.27
N PRO A 43 -1.53 -7.48 -17.83
CA PRO A 43 -1.17 -7.35 -19.24
C PRO A 43 0.17 -8.06 -19.52
N ALA A 44 0.32 -8.59 -20.74
CA ALA A 44 1.53 -9.31 -21.14
C ALA A 44 2.77 -8.42 -21.23
N SER A 45 2.59 -7.10 -21.34
CA SER A 45 3.65 -6.09 -21.40
C SER A 45 3.24 -4.84 -20.60
N PRO A 46 4.20 -4.02 -20.15
CA PRO A 46 3.89 -2.73 -19.57
C PRO A 46 3.03 -1.89 -20.52
N PRO A 47 2.14 -1.03 -20.01
CA PRO A 47 1.34 -0.14 -20.85
C PRO A 47 2.25 0.79 -21.66
N GLY A 48 1.96 0.93 -22.96
CA GLY A 48 2.70 1.82 -23.87
C GLY A 48 2.37 3.30 -23.66
N GLU A 49 1.23 3.59 -23.07
CA GLU A 49 0.75 4.93 -22.77
C GLU A 49 0.42 5.06 -21.28
N PRO A 50 0.51 6.28 -20.71
CA PRO A 50 0.14 6.53 -19.32
C PRO A 50 -1.35 6.23 -19.07
N GLU A 51 -1.62 5.50 -18.00
CA GLU A 51 -2.99 5.23 -17.55
C GLU A 51 -3.47 6.27 -16.55
N SER A 52 -4.79 6.41 -16.42
CA SER A 52 -5.37 7.27 -15.40
C SER A 52 -5.11 6.69 -14.01
N PHE A 53 -4.93 7.57 -13.02
CA PHE A 53 -4.75 7.12 -11.63
C PHE A 53 -5.95 6.31 -11.11
N ASP A 54 -7.15 6.63 -11.58
CA ASP A 54 -8.36 5.90 -11.21
C ASP A 54 -8.37 4.47 -11.74
N ALA A 55 -7.84 4.24 -12.93
CA ALA A 55 -7.67 2.89 -13.48
C ALA A 55 -6.67 2.07 -12.65
N ILE A 56 -5.53 2.70 -12.30
CA ILE A 56 -4.51 2.07 -11.44
C ILE A 56 -5.08 1.72 -10.07
N LEU A 57 -5.87 2.62 -9.46
CA LEU A 57 -6.49 2.39 -8.16
C LEU A 57 -7.54 1.26 -8.23
N ALA A 58 -8.32 1.19 -9.32
CA ALA A 58 -9.27 0.11 -9.54
C ALA A 58 -8.61 -1.27 -9.66
N ASP A 59 -7.38 -1.33 -10.16
CA ASP A 59 -6.61 -2.57 -10.25
C ASP A 59 -6.22 -3.13 -8.87
N LEU A 60 -6.15 -2.30 -7.83
CA LEU A 60 -5.97 -2.78 -6.47
C LEU A 60 -7.14 -3.68 -6.05
N ASP A 61 -8.37 -3.27 -6.32
CA ASP A 61 -9.55 -4.08 -5.99
C ASP A 61 -9.71 -5.28 -6.91
N ARG A 62 -9.41 -5.13 -8.18
CA ARG A 62 -9.65 -6.14 -9.20
C ARG A 62 -8.57 -7.22 -9.24
N ILE A 63 -7.31 -6.85 -9.07
CA ILE A 63 -6.16 -7.73 -9.27
C ILE A 63 -5.44 -8.01 -7.96
N VAL A 64 -5.11 -6.97 -7.19
CA VAL A 64 -4.24 -7.11 -6.03
C VAL A 64 -4.96 -7.76 -4.86
N LEU A 65 -6.10 -7.23 -4.44
CA LEU A 65 -6.83 -7.73 -3.28
C LEU A 65 -7.25 -9.21 -3.39
N PRO A 66 -7.70 -9.73 -4.54
CA PRO A 66 -8.01 -11.16 -4.66
C PRO A 66 -6.79 -12.07 -4.51
N GLY A 67 -5.60 -11.56 -4.80
CA GLY A 67 -4.34 -12.33 -4.77
C GLY A 67 -3.58 -12.28 -3.46
N ILE A 68 -3.94 -11.41 -2.52
CA ILE A 68 -3.22 -11.26 -1.26
C ILE A 68 -3.89 -12.02 -0.10
N THR A 69 -3.07 -12.48 0.83
CA THR A 69 -3.54 -12.91 2.15
C THR A 69 -3.80 -11.67 3.01
N THR A 70 -4.96 -11.61 3.66
CA THR A 70 -5.37 -10.46 4.47
C THR A 70 -4.73 -10.53 5.86
N TRP A 71 -3.47 -10.10 5.96
CA TRP A 71 -2.67 -10.17 7.19
C TRP A 71 -3.25 -9.40 8.37
N GLN A 72 -4.01 -8.34 8.10
CA GLN A 72 -4.67 -7.52 9.12
C GLN A 72 -6.06 -8.03 9.52
N HIS A 73 -6.47 -9.20 8.98
CA HIS A 73 -7.76 -9.78 9.33
C HIS A 73 -7.77 -10.27 10.78
N PRO A 74 -8.84 -10.01 11.59
CA PRO A 74 -8.91 -10.43 12.99
C PRO A 74 -8.78 -11.93 13.22
N ARG A 75 -9.04 -12.74 12.20
CA ARG A 75 -8.92 -14.21 12.23
C ARG A 75 -7.66 -14.74 11.52
N PHE A 76 -6.67 -13.87 11.27
CA PHE A 76 -5.37 -14.32 10.76
C PHE A 76 -4.48 -14.73 11.92
N PHE A 77 -4.19 -16.02 12.04
CA PHE A 77 -3.39 -16.61 13.13
C PHE A 77 -2.06 -17.22 12.64
N GLY A 78 -1.66 -16.91 11.43
CA GLY A 78 -0.40 -17.38 10.88
C GLY A 78 0.75 -16.41 11.13
N TYR A 79 1.97 -16.94 11.23
CA TYR A 79 3.20 -16.15 11.32
C TYR A 79 3.21 -15.11 12.46
N PHE A 80 3.93 -14.01 12.27
CA PHE A 80 4.00 -12.87 13.18
C PHE A 80 3.66 -11.58 12.41
N PRO A 81 2.36 -11.32 12.15
CA PRO A 81 1.97 -10.13 11.41
C PRO A 81 2.27 -8.87 12.22
N SER A 82 2.88 -7.88 11.59
CA SER A 82 2.99 -6.54 12.17
C SER A 82 1.66 -5.80 12.07
N ASN A 83 1.37 -4.98 13.06
CA ASN A 83 0.21 -4.10 13.01
C ASN A 83 0.51 -2.91 12.09
N ALA A 84 -0.31 -2.72 11.06
CA ALA A 84 -0.32 -1.51 10.26
C ALA A 84 -1.23 -0.47 10.94
N LEU A 85 -0.72 0.22 11.96
CA LEU A 85 -1.44 1.33 12.57
C LEU A 85 -1.62 2.44 11.53
N LEU A 86 -2.80 3.04 11.46
CA LEU A 86 -3.08 4.11 10.49
C LEU A 86 -2.12 5.30 10.66
N SER A 87 -1.73 5.62 11.89
CA SER A 87 -0.71 6.64 12.18
C SER A 87 0.67 6.28 11.59
N SER A 88 1.06 4.99 11.64
CA SER A 88 2.31 4.53 11.03
C SER A 88 2.27 4.63 9.51
N VAL A 89 1.13 4.28 8.90
CA VAL A 89 0.94 4.41 7.45
C VAL A 89 1.11 5.86 7.00
N LEU A 90 0.56 6.84 7.77
CA LEU A 90 0.78 8.26 7.49
C LEU A 90 2.24 8.67 7.69
N GLY A 91 2.92 8.11 8.69
CA GLY A 91 4.36 8.32 8.91
C GLY A 91 5.19 7.83 7.73
N ASP A 92 4.91 6.64 7.22
CA ASP A 92 5.58 6.08 6.03
C ASP A 92 5.31 6.92 4.78
N TYR A 93 4.10 7.42 4.62
CA TYR A 93 3.73 8.32 3.51
C TYR A 93 4.56 9.61 3.53
N VAL A 94 4.71 10.22 4.71
CA VAL A 94 5.56 11.41 4.89
C VAL A 94 7.02 11.07 4.63
N SER A 95 7.51 9.97 5.19
CA SER A 95 8.90 9.52 5.02
C SER A 95 9.25 9.29 3.55
N SER A 96 8.38 8.58 2.82
CA SER A 96 8.54 8.35 1.39
C SER A 96 8.46 9.67 0.59
N GLY A 97 7.59 10.57 0.97
CA GLY A 97 7.42 11.88 0.31
C GLY A 97 8.62 12.82 0.50
N LEU A 98 9.29 12.73 1.65
CA LEU A 98 10.52 13.50 1.92
C LEU A 98 11.73 12.93 1.16
N GLY A 99 11.74 11.65 0.84
CA GLY A 99 12.85 11.00 0.13
C GLY A 99 14.18 11.06 0.89
N VAL A 100 14.13 11.13 2.22
CA VAL A 100 15.34 11.24 3.06
C VAL A 100 15.96 9.87 3.26
N ILE A 101 17.25 9.78 3.02
CA ILE A 101 18.04 8.59 3.28
C ILE A 101 18.71 8.71 4.64
N GLY A 102 18.38 7.84 5.60
CA GLY A 102 18.98 7.78 6.94
C GLY A 102 20.42 7.25 6.96
N LEU A 103 21.25 7.65 6.00
CA LEU A 103 22.58 7.09 5.80
C LEU A 103 23.67 7.78 6.61
N ALA A 104 23.55 9.08 6.82
CA ALA A 104 24.57 9.88 7.51
C ALA A 104 23.92 10.85 8.51
N TRP A 105 24.68 11.18 9.56
CA TRP A 105 24.26 12.13 10.59
C TRP A 105 23.80 13.49 10.03
N GLN A 106 24.53 13.99 9.04
CA GLN A 106 24.23 15.29 8.43
C GLN A 106 23.01 15.28 7.51
N SER A 107 22.56 14.11 7.09
CA SER A 107 21.49 13.98 6.09
C SER A 107 20.12 13.64 6.66
N SER A 108 20.05 13.22 7.94
CA SER A 108 18.77 12.80 8.51
C SER A 108 18.69 12.95 10.03
N PRO A 109 17.65 13.59 10.54
CA PRO A 109 17.39 13.65 11.98
C PRO A 109 17.02 12.28 12.58
N ALA A 110 16.69 11.29 11.76
CA ALA A 110 16.32 9.95 12.23
C ALA A 110 17.44 9.26 13.04
N ARG A 111 18.71 9.65 12.84
CA ARG A 111 19.84 9.15 13.64
C ARG A 111 20.03 9.82 15.00
N THR A 112 19.25 10.86 15.32
CA THR A 112 19.32 11.49 16.64
C THR A 112 18.68 10.65 17.74
N CYS A 113 17.83 9.67 17.35
CA CYS A 113 17.16 8.79 18.31
C CYS A 113 18.07 7.69 18.89
N ASP A 114 19.27 7.47 18.32
CA ASP A 114 20.20 6.42 18.73
C ASP A 114 21.29 6.90 19.72
N ARG A 115 21.17 8.11 20.28
CA ARG A 115 22.08 8.57 21.33
C ARG A 115 21.44 8.38 22.71
N PRO A 116 22.16 7.73 23.65
CA PRO A 116 21.76 7.69 25.04
C PRO A 116 21.81 9.09 25.67
#